data_a12ccefd9228f414751c8f9da592908e
#
_entry.id   a12ccefd9228f414751c8f9da592908e
#
_cell.length_a   1.000
_cell.length_b   1.000
_cell.length_c   1.000
_cell.angle_alpha   90.00
_cell.angle_beta   90.00
_cell.angle_gamma   90.00
#
_symmetry.space_group_name_H-M   'P 1'
#
loop_
_entity.id
_entity.type
_entity.pdbx_description
1 polymer ?
#
loop_
_entity_poly.entity_id
_entity_poly.type
_entity_poly.pdbx_seq_one_letter_code
_entity_poly.pdbx_strand_id
1 'polypeptide(L)'
;MKRLGIFFFYEKNGDVDDFITYYLADLNKNLTELVVVCNGKLSEQGRAAFSQFTDNIIVRENKGLDVWAYKTALDSYGWAKLSEFDEIVMTNSTLMGPVRPLKEMFDAMWENRDLDFWGLSIHHGAKSNPFKGK
;
A
#
# COMPACT_ATOMS: atom_id res chain seq x y z
N MET A 1 -5.86 5.11 -18.05
CA MET A 1 -4.87 5.06 -16.96
C MET A 1 -5.14 3.86 -16.07
N LYS A 2 -4.18 2.95 -15.97
CA LYS A 2 -4.27 1.77 -15.11
C LYS A 2 -3.32 1.91 -13.92
N ARG A 3 -3.84 1.85 -12.70
CA ARG A 3 -3.07 1.98 -11.46
C ARG A 3 -3.27 0.76 -10.56
N LEU A 4 -2.18 0.12 -10.17
CA LEU A 4 -2.15 -0.96 -9.19
C LEU A 4 -1.81 -0.39 -7.81
N GLY A 5 -2.63 -0.65 -6.82
CA GLY A 5 -2.32 -0.39 -5.41
C GLY A 5 -1.82 -1.65 -4.72
N ILE A 6 -0.73 -1.52 -3.99
CA ILE A 6 -0.22 -2.55 -3.07
C ILE A 6 -0.29 -1.98 -1.66
N PHE A 7 -1.15 -2.54 -0.83
CA PHE A 7 -1.36 -2.10 0.55
C PHE A 7 -0.77 -3.14 1.49
N PHE A 8 0.23 -2.72 2.27
CA PHE A 8 0.83 -3.54 3.31
C PHE A 8 0.12 -3.32 4.64
N PHE A 9 -0.23 -4.43 5.29
CA PHE A 9 -0.91 -4.45 6.58
C PHE A 9 -0.20 -5.36 7.56
N TYR A 10 0.01 -4.86 8.77
CA TYR A 10 0.39 -5.65 9.94
C TYR A 10 -0.34 -5.12 11.18
N GLU A 11 -0.99 -6.03 11.89
CA GLU A 11 -1.55 -5.80 13.21
C GLU A 11 -1.45 -7.12 13.99
N LYS A 12 -1.13 -7.03 15.27
CA LYS A 12 -0.83 -8.19 16.13
C LYS A 12 -1.91 -9.29 16.11
N ASN A 13 -3.16 -8.89 16.11
CA ASN A 13 -4.31 -9.81 16.10
C ASN A 13 -4.92 -9.97 14.70
N GLY A 14 -4.51 -9.15 13.76
CA GLY A 14 -5.05 -9.14 12.39
C GLY A 14 -6.39 -8.44 12.26
N ASP A 15 -6.75 -7.58 13.21
CA ASP A 15 -7.97 -6.78 13.19
C ASP A 15 -7.76 -5.47 12.44
N VAL A 16 -8.76 -5.04 11.71
CA VAL A 16 -8.71 -3.84 10.87
C VAL A 16 -9.57 -2.74 11.48
N ASP A 17 -8.91 -1.64 11.88
CA ASP A 17 -9.56 -0.47 12.44
C ASP A 17 -10.25 0.38 11.36
N ASP A 18 -11.20 1.19 11.78
CA ASP A 18 -11.99 2.06 10.90
C ASP A 18 -11.14 3.07 10.12
N PHE A 19 -10.03 3.55 10.68
CA PHE A 19 -9.16 4.48 9.96
C PHE A 19 -8.52 3.83 8.72
N ILE A 20 -8.30 2.53 8.73
CA ILE A 20 -7.77 1.77 7.59
C ILE A 20 -8.82 1.65 6.49
N THR A 21 -10.04 1.28 6.83
CA THR A 21 -11.14 1.21 5.86
C THR A 21 -11.50 2.59 5.29
N TYR A 22 -11.42 3.63 6.11
CA TYR A 22 -11.59 5.02 5.66
C TYR A 22 -10.53 5.39 4.60
N TYR A 23 -9.27 5.08 4.86
CA TYR A 23 -8.18 5.32 3.93
C TYR A 23 -8.34 4.53 2.63
N LEU A 24 -8.62 3.24 2.75
CA LEU A 24 -8.78 2.35 1.59
C LEU A 24 -10.00 2.73 0.73
N ALA A 25 -11.07 3.21 1.34
CA ALA A 25 -12.25 3.64 0.60
C ALA A 25 -11.94 4.79 -0.36
N ASP A 26 -11.09 5.73 0.05
CA ASP A 26 -10.69 6.82 -0.83
C ASP A 26 -9.59 6.40 -1.81
N LEU A 27 -8.60 5.66 -1.34
CA LEU A 27 -7.52 5.13 -2.19
C LEU A 27 -8.08 4.30 -3.35
N ASN A 28 -9.00 3.39 -3.06
CA ASN A 28 -9.55 2.44 -4.03
C ASN A 28 -10.30 3.12 -5.19
N LYS A 29 -10.84 4.31 -4.97
CA LYS A 29 -11.47 5.12 -6.05
C LYS A 29 -10.47 5.50 -7.16
N ASN A 30 -9.20 5.50 -6.85
CA ASN A 30 -8.11 5.93 -7.75
C ASN A 30 -7.35 4.75 -8.34
N LEU A 31 -7.74 3.52 -8.00
CA LEU A 31 -7.05 2.30 -8.43
C LEU A 31 -7.86 1.52 -9.46
N THR A 32 -7.16 0.82 -10.34
CA THR A 32 -7.73 -0.19 -11.22
C THR A 32 -7.77 -1.54 -10.51
N GLU A 33 -6.72 -1.87 -9.78
CA GLU A 33 -6.61 -3.08 -8.98
C GLU A 33 -5.97 -2.75 -7.62
N LEU A 34 -6.38 -3.51 -6.59
CA LEU A 34 -5.80 -3.43 -5.25
C LEU A 34 -5.40 -4.83 -4.80
N VAL A 35 -4.17 -4.97 -4.31
CA VAL A 35 -3.73 -6.15 -3.58
C VAL A 35 -3.37 -5.75 -2.15
N VAL A 36 -3.88 -6.52 -1.19
CA VAL A 36 -3.55 -6.37 0.23
C VAL A 36 -2.58 -7.47 0.61
N VAL A 37 -1.45 -7.10 1.19
CA VAL A 37 -0.49 -8.06 1.75
C VAL A 37 -0.48 -7.92 3.25
N CYS A 38 -0.92 -8.97 3.93
CA CYS A 38 -0.96 -9.04 5.38
C CYS A 38 0.21 -9.89 5.90
N ASN A 39 1.07 -9.31 6.71
CA ASN A 39 2.07 -10.05 7.44
C ASN A 39 1.50 -10.57 8.76
N GLY A 40 1.70 -11.85 9.05
CA GLY A 40 1.26 -12.50 10.27
C GLY A 40 -0.20 -12.94 10.20
N LYS A 41 -1.01 -12.46 11.14
CA LYS A 41 -2.42 -12.83 11.22
C LYS A 41 -3.34 -11.91 10.45
N LEU A 42 -4.40 -12.47 9.92
CA LEU A 42 -5.57 -11.74 9.47
C LEU A 42 -6.80 -12.38 10.10
N SER A 43 -7.52 -11.62 10.94
CA SER A 43 -8.76 -12.09 11.57
C SER A 43 -9.90 -12.21 10.56
N GLU A 44 -10.99 -12.86 10.93
CA GLU A 44 -12.20 -12.90 10.10
C GLU A 44 -12.76 -11.50 9.89
N GLN A 45 -12.74 -10.65 10.92
CA GLN A 45 -13.13 -9.23 10.82
C GLN A 45 -12.22 -8.48 9.84
N GLY A 46 -10.91 -8.67 9.93
CA GLY A 46 -9.95 -8.03 9.05
C GLY A 46 -10.12 -8.47 7.59
N ARG A 47 -10.34 -9.75 7.35
CA ARG A 47 -10.61 -10.28 6.01
C ARG A 47 -11.91 -9.70 5.44
N ALA A 48 -12.96 -9.65 6.24
CA ALA A 48 -14.24 -9.06 5.82
C ALA A 48 -14.08 -7.57 5.49
N ALA A 49 -13.30 -6.83 6.27
CA ALA A 49 -13.01 -5.41 6.03
C ALA A 49 -12.28 -5.20 4.70
N PHE A 50 -11.24 -5.97 4.41
CA PHE A 50 -10.51 -5.87 3.14
C PHE A 50 -11.32 -6.35 1.94
N SER A 51 -12.16 -7.37 2.12
CA SER A 51 -13.00 -7.91 1.05
C SER A 51 -14.04 -6.93 0.50
N GLN A 52 -14.29 -5.82 1.21
CA GLN A 52 -15.08 -4.71 0.66
C GLN A 52 -14.40 -4.03 -0.52
N PHE A 53 -13.09 -4.13 -0.63
CA PHE A 53 -12.28 -3.40 -1.62
C PHE A 53 -11.62 -4.32 -2.64
N THR A 54 -11.26 -5.54 -2.24
CA THR A 54 -10.56 -6.50 -3.11
C THR A 54 -10.70 -7.92 -2.61
N ASP A 55 -10.69 -8.87 -3.52
CA ASP A 55 -10.55 -10.30 -3.22
C ASP A 55 -9.08 -10.75 -3.24
N ASN A 56 -8.18 -9.90 -3.71
CA ASN A 56 -6.76 -10.20 -3.80
C ASN A 56 -6.06 -9.88 -2.46
N ILE A 57 -6.13 -10.82 -1.54
CA ILE A 57 -5.56 -10.71 -0.18
C ILE A 57 -4.51 -11.81 -0.01
N ILE A 58 -3.27 -11.43 0.22
CA ILE A 58 -2.15 -12.33 0.46
C ILE A 58 -1.81 -12.28 1.95
N VAL A 59 -1.91 -13.42 2.62
CA VAL A 59 -1.47 -13.56 4.02
C VAL A 59 -0.16 -14.33 4.03
N ARG A 60 0.85 -13.77 4.67
CA ARG A 60 2.20 -14.33 4.70
C ARG A 60 2.84 -14.24 6.08
N GLU A 61 3.93 -14.97 6.29
CA GLU A 61 4.74 -14.87 7.50
C GLU A 61 5.19 -13.41 7.73
N ASN A 62 5.15 -12.96 9.00
CA ASN A 62 5.65 -11.63 9.37
C ASN A 62 7.17 -11.60 9.37
N LYS A 63 7.74 -11.38 8.18
CA LYS A 63 9.18 -11.36 7.95
C LYS A 63 9.53 -10.32 6.88
N GLY A 64 10.62 -9.58 7.10
CA GLY A 64 11.16 -8.65 6.12
C GLY A 64 10.38 -7.34 5.98
N LEU A 65 9.51 -7.02 6.95
CA LEU A 65 8.74 -5.78 7.03
C LEU A 65 7.90 -5.51 5.76
N ASP A 66 7.70 -4.25 5.44
CA ASP A 66 6.95 -3.79 4.27
C ASP A 66 7.65 -4.14 2.94
N VAL A 67 8.97 -4.05 2.89
CA VAL A 67 9.75 -4.31 1.67
C VAL A 67 9.47 -5.71 1.11
N TRP A 68 9.48 -6.73 1.96
CA TRP A 68 9.19 -8.10 1.54
C TRP A 68 7.72 -8.32 1.21
N ALA A 69 6.83 -7.58 1.85
CA ALA A 69 5.42 -7.59 1.51
C ALA A 69 5.18 -7.03 0.10
N TYR A 70 5.78 -5.90 -0.23
CA TYR A 70 5.71 -5.32 -1.57
C TYR A 70 6.33 -6.24 -2.61
N LYS A 71 7.50 -6.81 -2.30
CA LYS A 71 8.14 -7.80 -3.18
C LYS A 71 7.22 -8.99 -3.45
N THR A 72 6.57 -9.53 -2.42
CA THR A 72 5.64 -10.65 -2.55
C THR A 72 4.49 -10.32 -3.51
N ALA A 73 3.91 -9.13 -3.39
CA ALA A 73 2.86 -8.68 -4.30
C ALA A 73 3.36 -8.55 -5.72
N LEU A 74 4.50 -7.89 -5.93
CA LEU A 74 5.10 -7.72 -7.25
C LEU A 74 5.43 -9.07 -7.91
N ASP A 75 6.00 -10.00 -7.17
CA ASP A 75 6.31 -11.35 -7.65
C ASP A 75 5.04 -12.13 -8.04
N SER A 76 3.94 -11.92 -7.31
CA SER A 76 2.66 -12.59 -7.62
C SER A 76 2.04 -12.13 -8.94
N TYR A 77 2.29 -10.89 -9.34
CA TYR A 77 1.87 -10.35 -10.64
C TYR A 77 2.80 -10.77 -11.76
N GLY A 78 4.11 -10.70 -11.54
CA GLY A 78 5.14 -10.90 -12.56
C GLY A 78 5.26 -9.71 -13.53
N TRP A 79 6.42 -9.58 -14.18
CA TRP A 79 6.73 -8.43 -15.02
C TRP A 79 5.76 -8.21 -16.18
N ALA A 80 5.29 -9.27 -16.81
CA ALA A 80 4.37 -9.17 -17.93
C ALA A 80 3.05 -8.48 -17.51
N LYS A 81 2.49 -8.87 -16.37
CA LYS A 81 1.26 -8.27 -15.85
C LYS A 81 1.51 -6.86 -15.29
N LEU A 82 2.62 -6.65 -14.58
CA LEU A 82 2.98 -5.34 -14.04
C LEU A 82 3.15 -4.27 -15.13
N SER A 83 3.69 -4.66 -16.29
CA SER A 83 3.88 -3.74 -17.42
C SER A 83 2.57 -3.25 -18.06
N GLU A 84 1.44 -3.83 -17.71
CA GLU A 84 0.13 -3.35 -18.14
C GLU A 84 -0.37 -2.13 -17.36
N PHE A 85 0.25 -1.85 -16.21
CA PHE A 85 -0.11 -0.70 -15.38
C PHE A 85 0.75 0.52 -15.71
N ASP A 86 0.11 1.68 -15.71
CA ASP A 86 0.79 2.96 -15.89
C ASP A 86 1.50 3.42 -14.63
N GLU A 87 1.00 3.00 -13.47
CA GLU A 87 1.51 3.41 -12.16
C GLU A 87 1.28 2.32 -11.11
N ILE A 88 2.27 2.13 -10.23
CA ILE A 88 2.17 1.23 -9.07
C ILE A 88 2.30 2.07 -7.81
N VAL A 89 1.31 1.96 -6.92
CA VAL A 89 1.26 2.66 -5.64
C VAL A 89 1.57 1.68 -4.52
N MET A 90 2.63 1.93 -3.77
CA MET A 90 2.97 1.17 -2.57
C MET A 90 2.65 2.00 -1.33
N THR A 91 1.82 1.46 -0.45
CA THR A 91 1.35 2.14 0.75
C THR A 91 1.14 1.16 1.89
N ASN A 92 0.99 1.66 3.11
CA ASN A 92 0.87 0.81 4.28
C ASN A 92 -0.17 1.33 5.29
N SER A 93 -0.42 0.53 6.33
CA SER A 93 -1.42 0.79 7.36
C SER A 93 -0.98 1.79 8.44
N THR A 94 0.18 2.39 8.34
CA THR A 94 0.65 3.39 9.31
C THR A 94 0.23 4.82 8.96
N LEU A 95 -0.47 5.00 7.85
CA LEU A 95 -1.00 6.28 7.42
C LEU A 95 -2.43 6.49 7.93
N MET A 96 -2.71 7.67 8.42
CA MET A 96 -4.05 8.13 8.78
C MET A 96 -4.50 9.21 7.80
N GLY A 97 -5.76 9.17 7.42
CA GLY A 97 -6.37 10.10 6.48
C GLY A 97 -7.13 9.37 5.39
N PRO A 98 -7.37 9.99 4.24
CA PRO A 98 -6.89 11.34 3.88
C PRO A 98 -7.74 12.47 4.49
N VAL A 99 -7.12 13.63 4.67
CA VAL A 99 -7.82 14.86 5.06
C VAL A 99 -8.47 15.52 3.85
N ARG A 100 -7.86 15.34 2.68
CA ARG A 100 -8.38 15.78 1.37
C ARG A 100 -8.41 14.59 0.43
N PRO A 101 -9.28 14.57 -0.59
CA PRO A 101 -9.34 13.47 -1.54
C PRO A 101 -7.98 13.15 -2.17
N LEU A 102 -7.57 11.89 -2.12
CA LEU A 102 -6.30 11.45 -2.73
C LEU A 102 -6.25 11.70 -4.24
N LYS A 103 -7.42 11.81 -4.86
CA LYS A 103 -7.52 12.14 -6.29
C LYS A 103 -6.75 13.41 -6.67
N GLU A 104 -6.79 14.43 -5.82
CA GLU A 104 -6.07 15.69 -6.07
C GLU A 104 -4.56 15.47 -6.22
N MET A 105 -4.01 14.64 -5.35
CA MET A 105 -2.59 14.26 -5.37
C MET A 105 -2.25 13.43 -6.60
N PHE A 106 -3.04 12.41 -6.90
CA PHE A 106 -2.82 11.55 -8.05
C PHE A 106 -2.91 12.32 -9.37
N ASP A 107 -3.89 13.21 -9.50
CA ASP A 107 -4.05 14.04 -10.70
C ASP A 107 -2.86 14.99 -10.89
N ALA A 108 -2.42 15.66 -9.82
CA ALA A 108 -1.28 16.56 -9.86
C ALA A 108 0.03 15.86 -10.27
N MET A 109 0.27 14.66 -9.75
CA MET A 109 1.46 13.88 -10.11
C MET A 109 1.36 13.29 -11.52
N TRP A 110 0.17 12.91 -11.95
CA TRP A 110 -0.06 12.40 -13.30
C TRP A 110 0.18 13.44 -14.40
N GLU A 111 -0.04 14.71 -14.12
CA GLU A 111 0.27 15.81 -15.05
C GLU A 111 1.78 15.94 -15.30
N ASN A 112 2.62 15.52 -14.37
CA ASN A 112 4.06 15.59 -14.47
C ASN A 112 4.65 14.28 -15.02
N ARG A 113 4.64 14.13 -16.34
CA ARG A 113 5.04 12.90 -17.07
C ARG A 113 6.53 12.59 -17.03
N ASP A 114 7.35 13.53 -16.57
CA ASP A 114 8.83 13.37 -16.51
C ASP A 114 9.28 12.67 -15.20
N LEU A 115 8.33 12.33 -14.32
CA LEU A 115 8.65 11.63 -13.07
C LEU A 115 8.64 10.11 -13.26
N ASP A 116 9.75 9.47 -12.91
CA ASP A 116 9.84 8.02 -12.82
C ASP A 116 9.20 7.48 -11.52
N PHE A 117 9.29 8.25 -10.45
CA PHE A 117 8.62 7.96 -9.16
C PHE A 117 8.36 9.25 -8.38
N TRP A 118 7.46 9.16 -7.40
CA TRP A 118 7.13 10.25 -6.50
C TRP A 118 6.66 9.72 -5.15
N GLY A 119 6.63 10.56 -4.13
CA GLY A 119 6.17 10.23 -2.80
C GLY A 119 5.50 11.40 -2.11
N LEU A 120 4.74 11.14 -1.04
CA LEU A 120 4.04 12.16 -0.25
C LEU A 120 4.98 13.05 0.55
N SER A 121 6.13 12.52 0.92
CA SER A 121 7.10 13.23 1.75
C SER A 121 8.51 12.81 1.40
N ILE A 122 9.46 13.66 1.74
CA ILE A 122 10.87 13.37 1.63
C ILE A 122 11.51 13.43 3.02
N HIS A 123 12.35 12.44 3.33
CA HIS A 123 13.13 12.40 4.55
C HIS A 123 14.60 12.63 4.22
N HIS A 124 15.15 13.72 4.75
CA HIS A 124 16.54 14.12 4.47
C HIS A 124 17.60 13.35 5.29
N GLY A 125 17.19 12.29 5.97
CA GLY A 125 18.06 11.51 6.84
C GLY A 125 18.18 12.08 8.25
N ALA A 126 18.65 11.25 9.18
CA ALA A 126 18.95 11.68 10.54
C ALA A 126 20.43 12.09 10.63
N LYS A 127 20.74 13.10 11.46
CA LYS A 127 22.13 13.52 11.73
C LYS A 127 22.97 12.39 12.35
N SER A 128 22.30 11.42 12.98
CA SER A 128 22.91 10.19 13.49
C SER A 128 21.99 9.01 13.19
N ASN A 129 22.57 7.84 12.95
CA ASN A 129 21.77 6.63 12.76
C ASN A 129 21.14 6.22 14.11
N PRO A 130 19.80 6.33 14.28
CA PRO A 130 19.15 5.96 15.54
C PRO A 130 19.19 4.46 15.82
N PHE A 131 19.55 3.65 14.81
CA PHE A 131 19.66 2.19 14.91
C PHE A 131 21.10 1.70 15.01
N LYS A 132 22.07 2.61 15.17
CA LYS A 132 23.48 2.25 15.32
C LYS A 132 23.67 1.38 16.56
N GLY A 133 24.16 0.15 16.36
CA GLY A 133 24.38 -0.82 17.45
C GLY A 133 23.19 -1.73 17.76
N LYS A 134 22.15 -1.69 16.96
CA LYS A 134 21.02 -2.64 17.04
C LYS A 134 21.13 -3.71 15.97
#